data_d127165035082bc703e514943306381e
#
_entry.id   d127165035082bc703e514943306381e
#
_cell.length_a   1.000
_cell.length_b   1.000
_cell.length_c   1.000
_cell.angle_alpha   90.00
_cell.angle_beta   90.00
_cell.angle_gamma   90.00
#
_symmetry.space_group_name_H-M   'P 1'
#
loop_
_entity.id
_entity.type
_entity.pdbx_description
1 polymer ?
#
loop_
_entity_poly.entity_id
_entity_poly.type
_entity_poly.pdbx_seq_one_letter_code
_entity_poly.pdbx_strand_id
1 'polypeptide(L)'
;MISNLFKSLRLTIAFCLFFSVFYIFVLWLFAQVAGPNKGNAELVTLNGKVVGAANIGQNFTQDIYFWGRPSHAGDGYDASSSAGSNKGPSNEEHLALLEERIDTFLVHHPYLTREKVPAEIITASSSGLDPHISPKAAYAQAKRVADARGWSEEKVMGIVNSHVEKPLLGMFGTEKVNVLKLNVALDQASNNKFLISQLDLGYEIIRKKSSSLGSCILNGIFYVG
;
A
#
# COMPACT_ATOMS: atom_id res chain seq x y z
N MET A 1 42.07 -30.22 12.11
CA MET A 1 41.14 -29.12 12.43
C MET A 1 41.22 -27.97 11.44
N ILE A 2 42.38 -27.33 11.27
CA ILE A 2 42.60 -26.18 10.37
C ILE A 2 42.20 -26.47 8.91
N SER A 3 42.57 -27.65 8.38
CA SER A 3 42.18 -28.06 7.01
C SER A 3 40.66 -28.09 6.78
N ASN A 4 39.89 -28.53 7.79
CA ASN A 4 38.42 -28.55 7.68
C ASN A 4 37.81 -27.14 7.76
N LEU A 5 38.42 -26.23 8.50
CA LEU A 5 38.05 -24.83 8.56
C LEU A 5 38.18 -24.15 7.18
N PHE A 6 39.30 -24.38 6.50
CA PHE A 6 39.51 -23.84 5.14
C PHE A 6 38.55 -24.45 4.13
N LYS A 7 38.21 -25.74 4.24
CA LYS A 7 37.23 -26.39 3.38
C LYS A 7 35.83 -25.81 3.58
N SER A 8 35.40 -25.65 4.82
CA SER A 8 34.08 -25.06 5.13
C SER A 8 34.01 -23.60 4.70
N LEU A 9 35.05 -22.80 4.93
CA LEU A 9 35.10 -21.40 4.52
C LEU A 9 34.99 -21.28 2.98
N ARG A 10 35.76 -22.10 2.23
CA ARG A 10 35.68 -22.13 0.76
C ARG A 10 34.29 -22.52 0.28
N LEU A 11 33.67 -23.53 0.89
CA LEU A 11 32.32 -23.96 0.53
C LEU A 11 31.28 -22.88 0.82
N THR A 12 31.38 -22.23 1.97
CA THR A 12 30.50 -21.10 2.35
C THR A 12 30.62 -19.96 1.34
N ILE A 13 31.83 -19.55 0.99
CA ILE A 13 32.05 -18.49 0.00
C ILE A 13 31.48 -18.90 -1.37
N ALA A 14 31.69 -20.15 -1.79
CA ALA A 14 31.17 -20.64 -3.08
C ALA A 14 29.63 -20.61 -3.09
N PHE A 15 28.96 -21.04 -2.02
CA PHE A 15 27.50 -20.97 -1.92
C PHE A 15 27.00 -19.53 -1.80
N CYS A 16 27.68 -18.66 -1.06
CA CYS A 16 27.33 -17.25 -1.00
C CYS A 16 27.36 -16.60 -2.41
N LEU A 17 28.42 -16.83 -3.17
CA LEU A 17 28.52 -16.34 -4.54
C LEU A 17 27.44 -16.95 -5.47
N PHE A 18 27.23 -18.26 -5.35
CA PHE A 18 26.21 -18.94 -6.15
C PHE A 18 24.81 -18.39 -5.90
N PHE A 19 24.39 -18.28 -4.63
CA PHE A 19 23.05 -17.79 -4.31
C PHE A 19 22.90 -16.28 -4.46
N SER A 20 23.92 -15.49 -4.13
CA SER A 20 23.83 -14.03 -4.21
C SER A 20 23.96 -13.48 -5.63
N VAL A 21 24.64 -14.18 -6.52
CA VAL A 21 24.89 -13.70 -7.89
C VAL A 21 24.10 -14.52 -8.89
N PHE A 22 24.43 -15.82 -9.03
CA PHE A 22 23.86 -16.66 -10.08
C PHE A 22 22.35 -16.87 -9.90
N TYR A 23 21.91 -17.27 -8.71
CA TYR A 23 20.48 -17.52 -8.45
C TYR A 23 19.64 -16.26 -8.61
N ILE A 24 20.08 -15.14 -8.05
CA ILE A 24 19.38 -13.84 -8.20
C ILE A 24 19.35 -13.42 -9.66
N PHE A 25 20.44 -13.58 -10.39
CA PHE A 25 20.50 -13.27 -11.82
C PHE A 25 19.52 -14.09 -12.65
N VAL A 26 19.42 -15.40 -12.38
CA VAL A 26 18.43 -16.27 -13.04
C VAL A 26 17.01 -15.83 -12.74
N LEU A 27 16.68 -15.52 -11.48
CA LEU A 27 15.36 -15.00 -11.12
C LEU A 27 15.06 -13.66 -11.79
N TRP A 28 16.05 -12.77 -11.86
CA TRP A 28 15.91 -11.50 -12.55
C TRP A 28 15.64 -11.68 -14.04
N LEU A 29 16.39 -12.55 -14.73
CA LEU A 29 16.14 -12.89 -16.13
C LEU A 29 14.73 -13.45 -16.33
N PHE A 30 14.31 -14.38 -15.47
CA PHE A 30 12.95 -14.93 -15.51
C PHE A 30 11.89 -13.85 -15.37
N ALA A 31 12.07 -12.93 -14.40
CA ALA A 31 11.16 -11.81 -14.19
C ALA A 31 11.09 -10.88 -15.41
N GLN A 32 12.21 -10.63 -16.08
CA GLN A 32 12.25 -9.80 -17.30
C GLN A 32 11.48 -10.42 -18.48
N VAL A 33 11.46 -11.77 -18.58
CA VAL A 33 10.85 -12.49 -19.71
C VAL A 33 9.39 -12.87 -19.40
N ALA A 34 9.13 -13.42 -18.23
CA ALA A 34 7.84 -14.01 -17.86
C ALA A 34 7.07 -13.18 -16.79
N GLY A 35 7.73 -12.24 -16.13
CA GLY A 35 7.10 -11.45 -15.09
C GLY A 35 6.15 -10.36 -15.66
N PRO A 36 5.06 -10.03 -14.95
CA PRO A 36 4.22 -8.90 -15.30
C PRO A 36 5.04 -7.62 -15.31
N ASN A 37 4.80 -6.74 -16.29
CA ASN A 37 5.53 -5.48 -16.47
C ASN A 37 7.07 -5.66 -16.47
N LYS A 38 7.56 -6.80 -17.01
CA LYS A 38 9.00 -7.17 -17.03
C LYS A 38 9.62 -7.15 -15.63
N GLY A 39 8.90 -7.62 -14.62
CA GLY A 39 9.36 -7.64 -13.24
C GLY A 39 9.42 -6.27 -12.53
N ASN A 40 8.98 -5.18 -13.19
CA ASN A 40 8.90 -3.87 -12.58
C ASN A 40 7.54 -3.65 -11.88
N ALA A 41 7.49 -2.69 -10.97
CA ALA A 41 6.24 -2.29 -10.34
C ALA A 41 5.24 -1.74 -11.38
N GLU A 42 3.97 -2.08 -11.24
CA GLU A 42 2.88 -1.48 -11.99
C GLU A 42 2.67 -0.04 -11.48
N LEU A 43 2.97 0.94 -12.31
CA LEU A 43 2.80 2.34 -11.98
C LEU A 43 1.42 2.82 -12.44
N VAL A 44 0.71 3.50 -11.55
CA VAL A 44 -0.56 4.17 -11.85
C VAL A 44 -0.26 5.61 -12.26
N THR A 45 -0.87 6.04 -13.37
CA THR A 45 -0.68 7.38 -13.91
C THR A 45 -1.99 8.14 -14.00
N LEU A 46 -1.95 9.44 -13.71
CA LEU A 46 -3.06 10.36 -13.91
C LEU A 46 -2.56 11.60 -14.67
N ASN A 47 -3.19 11.91 -15.79
CA ASN A 47 -2.81 13.05 -16.66
C ASN A 47 -1.33 13.05 -17.06
N GLY A 48 -0.76 11.86 -17.32
CA GLY A 48 0.65 11.69 -17.72
C GLY A 48 1.67 11.74 -16.57
N LYS A 49 1.23 11.96 -15.33
CA LYS A 49 2.10 11.90 -14.13
C LYS A 49 1.90 10.59 -13.39
N VAL A 50 2.99 10.00 -12.90
CA VAL A 50 2.94 8.83 -12.01
C VAL A 50 2.42 9.28 -10.66
N VAL A 51 1.33 8.66 -10.21
CA VAL A 51 0.66 8.96 -8.92
C VAL A 51 0.91 7.90 -7.85
N GLY A 52 1.48 6.77 -8.23
CA GLY A 52 1.86 5.73 -7.29
C GLY A 52 2.08 4.37 -7.95
N ALA A 53 2.43 3.38 -7.14
CA ALA A 53 2.50 1.98 -7.54
C ALA A 53 1.20 1.26 -7.16
N ALA A 54 0.64 0.47 -8.08
CA ALA A 54 -0.64 -0.21 -7.89
C ALA A 54 -0.64 -1.17 -6.69
N ASN A 55 0.52 -1.76 -6.39
CA ASN A 55 0.67 -2.76 -5.33
C ASN A 55 1.09 -2.18 -3.97
N ILE A 56 1.15 -0.85 -3.84
CA ILE A 56 1.53 -0.17 -2.60
C ILE A 56 0.40 0.76 -2.19
N GLY A 57 -0.13 0.53 -0.98
CA GLY A 57 -1.15 1.39 -0.40
C GLY A 57 -0.64 2.80 -0.12
N GLN A 58 -1.55 3.75 -0.12
CA GLN A 58 -1.29 5.16 0.14
C GLN A 58 -2.29 5.70 1.15
N ASN A 59 -1.90 6.74 1.88
CA ASN A 59 -2.75 7.36 2.87
C ASN A 59 -3.70 8.37 2.21
N PHE A 60 -4.99 8.05 2.22
CA PHE A 60 -6.07 8.95 1.80
C PHE A 60 -6.89 9.33 3.02
N THR A 61 -6.98 10.63 3.33
CA THR A 61 -7.65 11.16 4.52
C THR A 61 -8.83 12.10 4.21
N GLN A 62 -8.95 12.54 2.95
CA GLN A 62 -10.03 13.45 2.54
C GLN A 62 -11.32 12.69 2.26
N ASP A 63 -12.46 13.31 2.54
CA ASP A 63 -13.79 12.71 2.33
C ASP A 63 -14.15 12.47 0.87
N ILE A 64 -13.53 13.18 -0.05
CA ILE A 64 -13.70 12.99 -1.51
C ILE A 64 -13.07 11.70 -2.05
N TYR A 65 -12.26 10.99 -1.24
CA TYR A 65 -11.56 9.78 -1.61
C TYR A 65 -11.99 8.57 -0.77
N PHE A 66 -11.86 7.38 -1.34
CA PHE A 66 -11.93 6.14 -0.57
C PHE A 66 -10.69 6.01 0.31
N TRP A 67 -10.91 5.63 1.54
CA TRP A 67 -9.85 5.37 2.50
C TRP A 67 -9.43 3.91 2.44
N GLY A 68 -8.13 3.67 2.59
CA GLY A 68 -7.55 2.35 2.73
C GLY A 68 -7.62 1.81 4.16
N ARG A 69 -6.92 0.70 4.39
CA ARG A 69 -6.76 0.11 5.72
C ARG A 69 -5.80 0.96 6.58
N PRO A 70 -5.95 0.97 7.90
CA PRO A 70 -4.95 1.60 8.77
C PRO A 70 -3.56 1.02 8.55
N SER A 71 -2.52 1.83 8.66
CA SER A 71 -1.13 1.44 8.47
C SER A 71 -0.31 1.59 9.74
N HIS A 72 0.58 0.63 9.99
CA HIS A 72 1.65 0.68 11.00
C HIS A 72 3.04 0.67 10.36
N ALA A 73 3.13 0.91 9.04
CA ALA A 73 4.40 1.04 8.34
C ALA A 73 4.99 2.43 8.60
N GLY A 74 6.02 2.51 9.45
CA GLY A 74 6.61 3.77 9.91
C GLY A 74 5.58 4.73 10.48
N ASP A 75 5.58 5.98 10.01
CA ASP A 75 4.58 7.00 10.37
C ASP A 75 3.24 6.85 9.61
N GLY A 76 3.02 5.72 8.99
CA GLY A 76 1.88 5.37 8.14
C GLY A 76 2.23 5.32 6.65
N TYR A 77 2.05 4.13 6.05
CA TYR A 77 2.34 3.86 4.63
C TYR A 77 3.80 4.13 4.19
N ASP A 78 4.75 4.04 5.12
CA ASP A 78 6.16 4.14 4.77
C ASP A 78 6.66 2.82 4.16
N ALA A 79 6.91 2.81 2.86
CA ALA A 79 7.39 1.64 2.13
C ALA A 79 8.80 1.18 2.55
N SER A 80 9.58 2.03 3.22
CA SER A 80 10.90 1.67 3.76
C SER A 80 10.83 0.96 5.12
N SER A 81 9.65 0.98 5.78
CA SER A 81 9.45 0.46 7.13
C SER A 81 8.13 -0.34 7.21
N SER A 82 7.98 -1.35 6.32
CA SER A 82 6.79 -2.22 6.32
C SER A 82 6.64 -2.96 7.66
N ALA A 83 5.49 -2.80 8.31
CA ALA A 83 5.18 -3.42 9.59
C ALA A 83 3.67 -3.57 9.81
N GLY A 84 3.29 -4.54 10.65
CA GLY A 84 1.94 -4.68 11.21
C GLY A 84 1.90 -4.21 12.66
N SER A 85 0.70 -4.18 13.25
CA SER A 85 0.52 -3.80 14.67
C SER A 85 1.19 -4.75 15.65
N ASN A 86 1.31 -6.04 15.29
CA ASN A 86 1.86 -7.12 16.12
C ASN A 86 1.22 -7.23 17.53
N LYS A 87 0.00 -6.69 17.68
CA LYS A 87 -0.77 -6.71 18.94
C LYS A 87 -1.72 -7.91 18.96
N GLY A 88 -1.80 -8.58 20.10
CA GLY A 88 -2.75 -9.67 20.32
C GLY A 88 -4.20 -9.19 20.47
N PRO A 89 -5.20 -10.07 20.27
CA PRO A 89 -6.61 -9.70 20.35
C PRO A 89 -7.08 -9.31 21.74
N SER A 90 -6.35 -9.66 22.77
CA SER A 90 -6.63 -9.32 24.18
C SER A 90 -5.82 -8.12 24.70
N ASN A 91 -5.05 -7.45 23.84
CA ASN A 91 -4.29 -6.28 24.24
C ASN A 91 -5.22 -5.07 24.41
N GLU A 92 -5.31 -4.53 25.62
CA GLU A 92 -6.24 -3.43 25.97
C GLU A 92 -5.98 -2.16 25.17
N GLU A 93 -4.71 -1.79 24.97
CA GLU A 93 -4.31 -0.63 24.16
C GLU A 93 -4.76 -0.80 22.70
N HIS A 94 -4.65 -2.02 22.17
CA HIS A 94 -5.12 -2.32 20.82
C HIS A 94 -6.63 -2.22 20.70
N LEU A 95 -7.36 -2.74 21.68
CA LEU A 95 -8.83 -2.64 21.71
C LEU A 95 -9.28 -1.19 21.80
N ALA A 96 -8.66 -0.37 22.65
CA ALA A 96 -8.95 1.06 22.74
C ALA A 96 -8.71 1.79 21.41
N LEU A 97 -7.62 1.47 20.72
CA LEU A 97 -7.31 2.03 19.40
C LEU A 97 -8.36 1.63 18.33
N LEU A 98 -8.86 0.39 18.39
CA LEU A 98 -9.93 -0.05 17.48
C LEU A 98 -11.24 0.73 17.74
N GLU A 99 -11.58 0.95 19.00
CA GLU A 99 -12.74 1.75 19.40
C GLU A 99 -12.62 3.19 18.86
N GLU A 100 -11.49 3.85 19.08
CA GLU A 100 -11.21 5.19 18.56
C GLU A 100 -11.36 5.26 17.03
N ARG A 101 -10.86 4.23 16.32
CA ARG A 101 -10.98 4.16 14.85
C ARG A 101 -12.42 3.97 14.39
N ILE A 102 -13.22 3.18 15.12
CA ILE A 102 -14.65 3.03 14.83
C ILE A 102 -15.35 4.37 15.00
N ASP A 103 -15.14 5.05 16.11
CA ASP A 103 -15.78 6.33 16.42
C ASP A 103 -15.37 7.39 15.38
N THR A 104 -14.10 7.49 15.05
CA THR A 104 -13.59 8.38 13.98
C THR A 104 -14.23 8.06 12.64
N PHE A 105 -14.33 6.78 12.27
CA PHE A 105 -14.96 6.39 11.01
C PHE A 105 -16.45 6.77 10.97
N LEU A 106 -17.19 6.57 12.05
CA LEU A 106 -18.61 6.91 12.15
C LEU A 106 -18.88 8.42 12.10
N VAL A 107 -17.97 9.26 12.60
CA VAL A 107 -18.07 10.73 12.44
C VAL A 107 -18.17 11.13 10.96
N HIS A 108 -17.40 10.48 10.10
CA HIS A 108 -17.43 10.71 8.65
C HIS A 108 -18.53 9.90 7.92
N HIS A 109 -19.14 8.93 8.58
CA HIS A 109 -20.16 8.04 8.02
C HIS A 109 -21.41 7.96 8.93
N PRO A 110 -22.10 9.09 9.20
CA PRO A 110 -23.21 9.16 10.18
C PRO A 110 -24.43 8.32 9.80
N TYR A 111 -24.47 7.81 8.57
CA TYR A 111 -25.52 6.92 8.06
C TYR A 111 -25.26 5.43 8.37
N LEU A 112 -24.08 5.09 8.93
CA LEU A 112 -23.75 3.73 9.34
C LEU A 112 -23.99 3.51 10.83
N THR A 113 -24.33 2.27 11.19
CA THR A 113 -24.31 1.81 12.58
C THR A 113 -22.97 1.10 12.86
N ARG A 114 -22.61 1.01 14.14
CA ARG A 114 -21.35 0.41 14.58
C ARG A 114 -21.15 -1.01 14.04
N GLU A 115 -22.20 -1.82 14.01
CA GLU A 115 -22.16 -3.20 13.54
C GLU A 115 -21.94 -3.33 12.03
N LYS A 116 -22.17 -2.24 11.28
CA LYS A 116 -21.98 -2.17 9.82
C LYS A 116 -20.61 -1.69 9.42
N VAL A 117 -19.79 -1.20 10.38
CA VAL A 117 -18.40 -0.80 10.08
C VAL A 117 -17.59 -2.03 9.65
N PRO A 118 -16.97 -2.02 8.46
CA PRO A 118 -16.17 -3.15 8.02
C PRO A 118 -14.90 -3.29 8.88
N ALA A 119 -14.63 -4.49 9.40
CA ALA A 119 -13.50 -4.74 10.30
C ALA A 119 -12.14 -4.33 9.70
N GLU A 120 -11.96 -4.47 8.40
CA GLU A 120 -10.72 -4.13 7.71
C GLU A 120 -10.42 -2.62 7.67
N ILE A 121 -11.46 -1.76 7.79
CA ILE A 121 -11.27 -0.30 7.85
C ILE A 121 -10.73 0.16 9.21
N ILE A 122 -10.87 -0.66 10.24
CA ILE A 122 -10.38 -0.35 11.59
C ILE A 122 -9.13 -1.15 11.95
N THR A 123 -8.91 -2.30 11.28
CA THR A 123 -7.75 -3.16 11.54
C THR A 123 -6.63 -2.90 10.55
N ALA A 124 -5.42 -2.72 11.06
CA ALA A 124 -4.25 -2.54 10.22
C ALA A 124 -3.96 -3.79 9.36
N SER A 125 -3.41 -3.57 8.17
CA SER A 125 -2.86 -4.66 7.38
C SER A 125 -1.56 -5.17 8.00
N SER A 126 -1.19 -6.43 7.73
CA SER A 126 0.05 -7.03 8.26
C SER A 126 1.31 -6.38 7.70
N SER A 127 1.26 -5.88 6.47
CA SER A 127 2.37 -5.16 5.85
C SER A 127 2.35 -3.66 6.14
N GLY A 128 1.21 -3.09 6.52
CA GLY A 128 0.98 -1.65 6.56
C GLY A 128 0.94 -0.98 5.19
N LEU A 129 1.06 -1.73 4.09
CA LEU A 129 1.16 -1.22 2.71
C LEU A 129 0.09 -1.83 1.78
N ASP A 130 -0.93 -2.51 2.33
CA ASP A 130 -1.99 -3.14 1.54
C ASP A 130 -2.78 -2.09 0.75
N PRO A 131 -2.79 -2.13 -0.58
CA PRO A 131 -3.53 -1.19 -1.42
C PRO A 131 -5.01 -1.55 -1.57
N HIS A 132 -5.47 -2.66 -1.00
CA HIS A 132 -6.79 -3.20 -1.27
C HIS A 132 -7.73 -3.11 -0.07
N ILE A 133 -9.02 -2.94 -0.39
CA ILE A 133 -10.16 -3.11 0.52
C ILE A 133 -11.17 -4.06 -0.12
N SER A 134 -12.08 -4.63 0.67
CA SER A 134 -13.18 -5.44 0.12
C SER A 134 -14.22 -4.55 -0.57
N PRO A 135 -15.03 -5.09 -1.49
CA PRO A 135 -16.18 -4.39 -2.04
C PRO A 135 -17.12 -3.87 -0.95
N LYS A 136 -17.31 -4.64 0.13
CA LYS A 136 -18.14 -4.23 1.27
C LYS A 136 -17.62 -2.95 1.94
N ALA A 137 -16.30 -2.84 2.10
CA ALA A 137 -15.68 -1.64 2.67
C ALA A 137 -15.74 -0.43 1.72
N ALA A 138 -15.66 -0.67 0.41
CA ALA A 138 -15.88 0.37 -0.59
C ALA A 138 -17.34 0.86 -0.58
N TYR A 139 -18.32 -0.04 -0.57
CA TYR A 139 -19.74 0.33 -0.52
C TYR A 139 -20.10 1.12 0.75
N ALA A 140 -19.52 0.76 1.91
CA ALA A 140 -19.75 1.49 3.14
C ALA A 140 -19.29 2.96 3.05
N GLN A 141 -18.32 3.28 2.20
CA GLN A 141 -17.79 4.63 2.00
C GLN A 141 -18.44 5.40 0.83
N ALA A 142 -19.17 4.69 -0.05
CA ALA A 142 -19.64 5.25 -1.32
C ALA A 142 -20.52 6.51 -1.12
N LYS A 143 -21.41 6.50 -0.13
CA LYS A 143 -22.29 7.65 0.16
C LYS A 143 -21.49 8.88 0.61
N ARG A 144 -20.52 8.75 1.50
CA ARG A 144 -19.66 9.86 1.92
C ARG A 144 -18.92 10.48 0.73
N VAL A 145 -18.32 9.63 -0.12
CA VAL A 145 -17.58 10.09 -1.31
C VAL A 145 -18.52 10.77 -2.29
N ALA A 146 -19.74 10.26 -2.49
CA ALA A 146 -20.77 10.87 -3.33
C ALA A 146 -21.16 12.25 -2.82
N ASP A 147 -21.51 12.35 -1.53
CA ASP A 147 -21.91 13.61 -0.88
C ASP A 147 -20.77 14.65 -0.96
N ALA A 148 -19.52 14.24 -0.68
CA ALA A 148 -18.36 15.13 -0.72
C ALA A 148 -18.00 15.62 -2.14
N ARG A 149 -18.32 14.85 -3.18
CA ARG A 149 -18.11 15.21 -4.59
C ARG A 149 -19.32 15.88 -5.24
N GLY A 150 -20.47 15.95 -4.57
CA GLY A 150 -21.71 16.42 -5.14
C GLY A 150 -22.25 15.51 -6.25
N TRP A 151 -22.03 14.19 -6.14
CA TRP A 151 -22.47 13.18 -7.09
C TRP A 151 -23.60 12.33 -6.51
N SER A 152 -24.32 11.63 -7.39
CA SER A 152 -25.26 10.60 -6.93
C SER A 152 -24.49 9.38 -6.42
N GLU A 153 -25.05 8.71 -5.41
CA GLU A 153 -24.47 7.48 -4.85
C GLU A 153 -24.37 6.38 -5.92
N GLU A 154 -25.37 6.28 -6.82
CA GLU A 154 -25.40 5.31 -7.91
C GLU A 154 -24.20 5.49 -8.87
N LYS A 155 -23.79 6.75 -9.13
CA LYS A 155 -22.62 7.03 -9.97
C LYS A 155 -21.34 6.49 -9.30
N VAL A 156 -21.18 6.76 -8.00
CA VAL A 156 -20.00 6.28 -7.24
C VAL A 156 -20.01 4.76 -7.13
N MET A 157 -21.17 4.15 -6.84
CA MET A 157 -21.34 2.69 -6.82
C MET A 157 -21.01 2.04 -8.16
N GLY A 158 -21.41 2.67 -9.26
CA GLY A 158 -21.05 2.22 -10.62
C GLY A 158 -19.54 2.18 -10.84
N ILE A 159 -18.83 3.22 -10.38
CA ILE A 159 -17.35 3.27 -10.45
C ILE A 159 -16.72 2.18 -9.55
N VAL A 160 -17.22 2.00 -8.33
CA VAL A 160 -16.75 0.91 -7.44
C VAL A 160 -16.92 -0.45 -8.12
N ASN A 161 -18.13 -0.74 -8.64
CA ASN A 161 -18.44 -2.04 -9.28
C ASN A 161 -17.53 -2.34 -10.47
N SER A 162 -17.14 -1.32 -11.25
CA SER A 162 -16.24 -1.48 -12.38
C SER A 162 -14.78 -1.74 -11.96
N HIS A 163 -14.43 -1.47 -10.69
CA HIS A 163 -13.09 -1.67 -10.14
C HIS A 163 -13.00 -2.84 -9.15
N VAL A 164 -14.06 -3.63 -9.02
CA VAL A 164 -14.01 -4.89 -8.25
C VAL A 164 -13.20 -5.92 -9.03
N GLU A 165 -12.05 -6.29 -8.49
CA GLU A 165 -11.21 -7.37 -9.00
C GLU A 165 -11.72 -8.71 -8.45
N LYS A 166 -12.06 -9.62 -9.37
CA LYS A 166 -12.52 -10.98 -9.02
C LYS A 166 -11.35 -11.89 -8.67
N PRO A 167 -11.61 -12.96 -7.89
CA PRO A 167 -10.60 -13.98 -7.61
C PRO A 167 -10.00 -14.57 -8.89
N LEU A 168 -8.71 -14.86 -8.87
CA LEU A 168 -8.03 -15.50 -9.99
C LEU A 168 -8.71 -16.85 -10.32
N LEU A 169 -9.10 -17.03 -11.59
CA LEU A 169 -9.88 -18.19 -12.08
C LEU A 169 -11.20 -18.44 -11.31
N GLY A 170 -11.72 -17.44 -10.60
CA GLY A 170 -12.93 -17.57 -9.79
C GLY A 170 -12.77 -18.38 -8.50
N MET A 171 -11.57 -18.86 -8.18
CA MET A 171 -11.31 -19.76 -7.05
C MET A 171 -10.20 -19.28 -6.11
N PHE A 172 -9.23 -18.50 -6.59
CA PHE A 172 -8.05 -18.13 -5.80
C PHE A 172 -8.15 -16.71 -5.27
N GLY A 173 -8.42 -16.56 -3.98
CA GLY A 173 -8.51 -15.28 -3.27
C GLY A 173 -9.96 -14.83 -3.07
N THR A 174 -10.10 -13.57 -2.67
CA THR A 174 -11.39 -12.88 -2.46
C THR A 174 -11.55 -11.73 -3.44
N GLU A 175 -12.77 -11.26 -3.63
CA GLU A 175 -13.02 -10.00 -4.34
C GLU A 175 -12.36 -8.85 -3.58
N LYS A 176 -11.74 -7.94 -4.30
CA LYS A 176 -11.02 -6.80 -3.74
C LYS A 176 -11.12 -5.59 -4.65
N VAL A 177 -10.85 -4.41 -4.08
CA VAL A 177 -10.82 -3.14 -4.80
C VAL A 177 -9.51 -2.44 -4.47
N ASN A 178 -8.76 -2.05 -5.49
CA ASN A 178 -7.55 -1.27 -5.32
C ASN A 178 -7.92 0.20 -5.08
N VAL A 179 -7.59 0.73 -3.89
CA VAL A 179 -7.97 2.07 -3.46
C VAL A 179 -7.36 3.16 -4.34
N LEU A 180 -6.09 3.02 -4.72
CA LEU A 180 -5.43 4.01 -5.60
C LEU A 180 -6.09 4.06 -6.98
N LYS A 181 -6.28 2.90 -7.62
CA LYS A 181 -6.93 2.82 -8.93
C LYS A 181 -8.36 3.39 -8.89
N LEU A 182 -9.10 3.08 -7.82
CA LEU A 182 -10.45 3.59 -7.61
C LEU A 182 -10.47 5.11 -7.46
N ASN A 183 -9.59 5.69 -6.64
CA ASN A 183 -9.50 7.13 -6.44
C ASN A 183 -9.06 7.87 -7.72
N VAL A 184 -8.15 7.28 -8.48
CA VAL A 184 -7.77 7.80 -9.82
C VAL A 184 -8.96 7.80 -10.78
N ALA A 185 -9.77 6.74 -10.77
CA ALA A 185 -10.98 6.68 -11.61
C ALA A 185 -12.02 7.74 -11.23
N LEU A 186 -12.19 8.02 -9.92
CA LEU A 186 -13.04 9.12 -9.46
C LEU A 186 -12.57 10.48 -10.02
N ASP A 187 -11.27 10.73 -10.01
CA ASP A 187 -10.73 12.00 -10.51
C ASP A 187 -10.78 12.11 -12.03
N GLN A 188 -10.57 11.01 -12.75
CA GLN A 188 -10.82 10.95 -14.20
C GLN A 188 -12.27 11.24 -14.54
N ALA A 189 -13.23 10.71 -13.76
CA ALA A 189 -14.65 10.94 -13.95
C ALA A 189 -15.11 12.35 -13.60
N SER A 190 -14.33 13.10 -12.83
CA SER A 190 -14.64 14.49 -12.42
C SER A 190 -13.99 15.55 -13.30
N ASN A 191 -13.07 15.20 -14.20
CA ASN A 191 -12.15 16.14 -14.86
C ASN A 191 -11.36 17.02 -13.87
N ASN A 192 -11.19 16.56 -12.63
CA ASN A 192 -10.66 17.37 -11.52
C ASN A 192 -9.17 17.07 -11.27
N LYS A 193 -8.34 18.12 -11.16
CA LYS A 193 -6.89 18.03 -10.95
C LYS A 193 -6.48 17.81 -9.49
N PHE A 194 -7.42 17.50 -8.59
CA PHE A 194 -7.20 17.51 -7.13
C PHE A 194 -6.17 16.46 -6.64
N LEU A 195 -6.20 15.24 -7.19
CA LEU A 195 -5.28 14.16 -6.80
C LEU A 195 -3.81 14.52 -7.00
N ILE A 196 -3.51 15.26 -8.08
CA ILE A 196 -2.13 15.64 -8.43
C ILE A 196 -1.51 16.52 -7.34
N SER A 197 -2.27 17.45 -6.77
CA SER A 197 -1.74 18.37 -5.76
C SER A 197 -1.40 17.69 -4.43
N GLN A 198 -2.12 16.64 -4.05
CA GLN A 198 -1.86 15.88 -2.81
C GLN A 198 -0.72 14.87 -2.97
N LEU A 199 -0.63 14.23 -4.14
CA LEU A 199 0.41 13.26 -4.43
C LEU A 199 1.76 13.91 -4.73
N ASP A 200 1.78 15.12 -5.32
CA ASP A 200 3.00 15.91 -5.47
C ASP A 200 3.59 16.24 -4.08
N LEU A 201 2.75 16.51 -3.06
CA LEU A 201 3.22 16.74 -1.70
C LEU A 201 3.81 15.47 -1.06
N GLY A 202 3.17 14.31 -1.23
CA GLY A 202 3.65 13.02 -0.75
C GLY A 202 4.92 12.56 -1.44
N TYR A 203 5.00 12.73 -2.77
CA TYR A 203 6.19 12.39 -3.55
C TYR A 203 7.39 13.28 -3.21
N GLU A 204 7.19 14.59 -3.01
CA GLU A 204 8.24 15.51 -2.57
C GLU A 204 8.75 15.18 -1.15
N ILE A 205 7.88 14.73 -0.24
CA ILE A 205 8.28 14.28 1.09
C ILE A 205 9.15 13.02 0.99
N ILE A 206 8.74 12.03 0.20
CA ILE A 206 9.49 10.79 -0.01
C ILE A 206 10.82 11.10 -0.70
N ARG A 207 10.84 11.94 -1.72
CA ARG A 207 12.04 12.37 -2.44
C ARG A 207 13.02 13.10 -1.53
N LYS A 208 12.54 14.00 -0.67
CA LYS A 208 13.36 14.70 0.33
C LYS A 208 13.93 13.74 1.36
N LYS A 209 13.14 12.76 1.85
CA LYS A 209 13.60 11.73 2.79
C LYS A 209 14.66 10.82 2.14
N SER A 210 14.45 10.42 0.89
CA SER A 210 15.41 9.60 0.11
C SER A 210 16.72 10.34 -0.19
N SER A 211 16.67 11.63 -0.53
CA SER A 211 17.86 12.45 -0.75
C SER A 211 18.63 12.72 0.56
N SER A 212 17.92 12.87 1.69
CA SER A 212 18.50 13.00 3.02
C SER A 212 19.21 11.71 3.48
N LEU A 213 18.64 10.53 3.19
CA LEU A 213 19.27 9.24 3.46
C LEU A 213 20.52 9.01 2.59
N GLY A 214 20.46 9.36 1.29
CA GLY A 214 21.60 9.28 0.38
C GLY A 214 22.77 10.19 0.82
N SER A 215 22.49 11.40 1.30
CA SER A 215 23.52 12.32 1.83
C SER A 215 24.07 11.84 3.17
N CYS A 216 23.27 11.17 4.01
CA CYS A 216 23.73 10.61 5.27
C CYS A 216 24.66 9.42 5.09
N ILE A 217 24.40 8.57 4.08
CA ILE A 217 25.27 7.44 3.74
C ILE A 217 26.59 7.92 3.12
N LEU A 218 26.56 8.92 2.25
CA LEU A 218 27.77 9.50 1.64
C LEU A 218 28.63 10.25 2.68
N ASN A 219 28.04 10.98 3.60
CA ASN A 219 28.76 11.66 4.68
C ASN A 219 29.31 10.69 5.75
N GLY A 220 28.66 9.53 5.95
CA GLY A 220 29.16 8.48 6.87
C GLY A 220 30.37 7.71 6.35
N ILE A 221 30.59 7.67 5.04
CA ILE A 221 31.74 6.99 4.41
C ILE A 221 32.99 7.87 4.44
N PHE A 222 32.87 9.19 4.57
CA PHE A 222 34.01 10.12 4.59
C PHE A 222 34.54 10.46 6.00
N TYR A 223 33.97 9.89 7.07
CA TYR A 223 34.41 10.18 8.45
C TYR A 223 35.11 8.97 9.15
N VAL A 224 35.57 7.97 8.39
CA VAL A 224 36.45 6.91 8.89
C VAL A 224 37.69 6.87 7.99
N GLY A 225 38.54 7.82 8.23
CA GLY A 225 39.85 7.91 7.62
C GLY A 225 40.75 8.78 8.50
#